data_b0a874d0feeceaceff0089439ccae423
#
_entry.id   b0a874d0feeceaceff0089439ccae423
#
_cell.length_a   1.000
_cell.length_b   1.000
_cell.length_c   1.000
_cell.angle_alpha   90.00
_cell.angle_beta   90.00
_cell.angle_gamma   90.00
#
_symmetry.space_group_name_H-M   'P 1'
#
loop_
_entity.id
_entity.type
_entity.pdbx_description
1 polymer ?
#
loop_
_entity_poly.entity_id
_entity_poly.type
_entity_poly.pdbx_seq_one_letter_code
_entity_poly.pdbx_strand_id
1 'polypeptide(L)'
;RNGDFLGVGPGAHSYLAQHRFHNLRSPREYIRRMSDGGPPRAGIAINTRTLEEMPAVETVEAIDRPMEMAETMMMGLRLDTGIVESDFAARFGRTLSDVYTDVLPELHQLGLIETKAGAIKLTDQGRLLGNEVFSRFFDPK
;
A
#
# COMPACT_ATOMS: atom_id res chain seq x y z
N ARG A 1 8.37 0.02 2.27
CA ARG A 1 7.85 1.17 1.51
C ARG A 1 6.85 0.70 0.45
N ASN A 2 5.71 1.38 0.37
CA ASN A 2 4.69 1.13 -0.66
C ASN A 2 5.01 1.87 -1.96
N GLY A 3 6.19 1.66 -2.52
CA GLY A 3 6.56 2.23 -3.83
C GLY A 3 6.06 1.37 -4.98
N ASP A 4 5.96 1.97 -6.16
CA ASP A 4 5.67 1.22 -7.38
C ASP A 4 6.75 0.18 -7.66
N PHE A 5 6.35 -1.03 -8.03
CA PHE A 5 7.25 -2.09 -8.43
C PHE A 5 6.60 -3.06 -9.41
N LEU A 6 7.41 -3.70 -10.23
CA LEU A 6 6.98 -4.72 -11.17
C LEU A 6 7.67 -6.06 -10.88
N GLY A 7 6.87 -7.11 -10.72
CA GLY A 7 7.35 -8.48 -10.65
C GLY A 7 7.51 -9.09 -12.04
N VAL A 8 8.53 -9.92 -12.21
CA VAL A 8 8.83 -10.60 -13.48
C VAL A 8 8.69 -12.10 -13.28
N GLY A 9 8.01 -12.76 -14.24
CA GLY A 9 7.84 -14.20 -14.27
C GLY A 9 6.48 -14.69 -13.74
N PRO A 10 6.24 -16.02 -13.80
CA PRO A 10 4.98 -16.60 -13.33
C PRO A 10 4.73 -16.35 -11.84
N GLY A 11 3.50 -16.00 -11.49
CA GLY A 11 3.09 -15.77 -10.11
C GLY A 11 3.66 -14.52 -9.46
N ALA A 12 4.45 -13.70 -10.17
CA ALA A 12 5.04 -12.49 -9.62
C ALA A 12 3.96 -11.43 -9.32
N HIS A 13 4.12 -10.75 -8.19
CA HIS A 13 3.25 -9.66 -7.78
C HIS A 13 3.81 -8.32 -8.21
N SER A 14 2.92 -7.37 -8.52
CA SER A 14 3.27 -6.02 -8.92
C SER A 14 2.37 -4.99 -8.25
N TYR A 15 2.90 -3.78 -8.08
CA TYR A 15 2.15 -2.62 -7.62
C TYR A 15 2.52 -1.42 -8.50
N LEU A 16 1.57 -0.87 -9.20
CA LEU A 16 1.80 0.22 -10.14
C LEU A 16 0.55 1.11 -10.26
N ALA A 17 0.74 2.42 -10.18
CA ALA A 17 -0.33 3.41 -10.35
C ALA A 17 -1.58 3.08 -9.50
N GLN A 18 -1.37 2.73 -8.24
CA GLN A 18 -2.43 2.38 -7.27
C GLN A 18 -3.20 1.10 -7.65
N HIS A 19 -2.59 0.22 -8.44
CA HIS A 19 -3.13 -1.10 -8.75
C HIS A 19 -2.19 -2.18 -8.26
N ARG A 20 -2.76 -3.19 -7.60
CA ARG A 20 -2.07 -4.42 -7.23
C ARG A 20 -2.49 -5.52 -8.20
N PHE A 21 -1.54 -6.20 -8.80
CA PHE A 21 -1.83 -7.29 -9.72
C PHE A 21 -0.75 -8.36 -9.63
N HIS A 22 -1.09 -9.55 -10.11
CA HIS A 22 -0.12 -10.63 -10.20
C HIS A 22 -0.20 -11.34 -11.54
N ASN A 23 0.93 -11.89 -11.96
CA ASN A 23 1.04 -12.65 -13.17
C ASN A 23 0.46 -14.06 -12.99
N LEU A 24 0.15 -14.72 -14.11
CA LEU A 24 -0.27 -16.10 -14.15
C LEU A 24 0.70 -16.99 -13.38
N ARG A 25 0.17 -17.87 -12.52
CA ARG A 25 0.98 -18.80 -11.70
C ARG A 25 1.51 -19.97 -12.49
N SER A 26 0.78 -20.44 -13.51
CA SER A 26 1.21 -21.55 -14.36
C SER A 26 2.33 -21.10 -15.31
N PRO A 27 3.55 -21.66 -15.21
CA PRO A 27 4.65 -21.30 -16.13
C PRO A 27 4.32 -21.52 -17.59
N ARG A 28 3.60 -22.61 -17.90
CA ARG A 28 3.18 -22.92 -19.28
C ARG A 28 2.22 -21.88 -19.84
N GLU A 29 1.20 -21.51 -19.07
CA GLU A 29 0.22 -20.50 -19.48
C GLU A 29 0.85 -19.11 -19.59
N TYR A 30 1.72 -18.77 -18.65
CA TYR A 30 2.49 -17.52 -18.67
C TYR A 30 3.31 -17.41 -19.96
N ILE A 31 4.09 -18.44 -20.29
CA ILE A 31 4.93 -18.46 -21.51
C ILE A 31 4.07 -18.36 -22.76
N ARG A 32 2.96 -19.13 -22.82
CA ARG A 32 2.04 -19.10 -23.96
C ARG A 32 1.48 -17.70 -24.19
N ARG A 33 0.97 -17.04 -23.18
CA ARG A 33 0.40 -15.69 -23.30
C ARG A 33 1.44 -14.63 -23.63
N MET A 34 2.63 -14.74 -23.09
CA MET A 34 3.73 -13.83 -23.42
C MET A 34 4.19 -13.98 -24.85
N SER A 35 4.17 -15.19 -25.41
CA SER A 35 4.52 -15.46 -26.82
C SER A 35 3.46 -14.97 -27.79
N ASP A 36 2.17 -15.05 -27.42
CA ASP A 36 1.05 -14.64 -28.26
C ASP A 36 0.73 -13.14 -28.14
N GLY A 37 1.12 -12.53 -27.01
CA GLY A 37 0.95 -11.09 -26.78
C GLY A 37 1.98 -10.27 -27.56
N GLY A 38 1.57 -9.35 -28.39
CA GLY A 38 2.48 -8.47 -29.10
C GLY A 38 3.32 -7.57 -28.18
N PRO A 39 4.25 -6.79 -28.73
CA PRO A 39 5.06 -5.88 -27.92
C PRO A 39 4.18 -4.86 -27.18
N PRO A 40 4.61 -4.43 -25.98
CA PRO A 40 3.86 -3.45 -25.22
C PRO A 40 3.70 -2.14 -26.02
N ARG A 41 2.50 -1.61 -26.02
CA ARG A 41 2.22 -0.34 -26.67
C ARG A 41 2.70 0.82 -25.78
N ALA A 42 3.58 1.65 -26.32
CA ALA A 42 4.04 2.84 -25.63
C ALA A 42 2.89 3.88 -25.46
N GLY A 43 2.88 4.61 -24.35
CA GLY A 43 1.96 5.72 -24.13
C GLY A 43 0.56 5.34 -23.65
N ILE A 44 0.34 4.09 -23.21
CA ILE A 44 -0.94 3.66 -22.65
C ILE A 44 -1.04 4.11 -21.19
N ALA A 45 -2.16 4.74 -20.82
CA ALA A 45 -2.43 5.06 -19.41
C ALA A 45 -2.63 3.78 -18.60
N ILE A 46 -2.01 3.74 -17.41
CA ILE A 46 -2.17 2.61 -16.50
C ILE A 46 -3.49 2.75 -15.76
N ASN A 47 -4.39 1.81 -16.00
CA ASN A 47 -5.67 1.68 -15.31
C ASN A 47 -6.08 0.20 -15.25
N THR A 48 -7.15 -0.12 -14.54
CA THR A 48 -7.61 -1.50 -14.37
C THR A 48 -7.77 -2.23 -15.69
N ARG A 49 -8.42 -1.60 -16.66
CA ARG A 49 -8.68 -2.20 -17.97
C ARG A 49 -7.39 -2.53 -18.73
N THR A 50 -6.45 -1.57 -18.79
CA THR A 50 -5.18 -1.78 -19.50
C THR A 50 -4.32 -2.86 -18.84
N LEU A 51 -4.38 -2.97 -17.51
CA LEU A 51 -3.67 -4.04 -16.79
C LEU A 51 -4.32 -5.40 -17.00
N GLU A 52 -5.65 -5.48 -17.03
CA GLU A 52 -6.39 -6.72 -17.33
C GLU A 52 -6.15 -7.23 -18.76
N GLU A 53 -5.90 -6.33 -19.69
CA GLU A 53 -5.57 -6.65 -21.07
C GLU A 53 -4.12 -7.12 -21.28
N MET A 54 -3.26 -7.01 -20.24
CA MET A 54 -1.88 -7.49 -20.33
C MET A 54 -1.82 -9.02 -20.34
N PRO A 55 -1.06 -9.62 -21.28
CA PRO A 55 -1.09 -11.07 -21.50
C PRO A 55 -0.71 -11.91 -20.28
N ALA A 56 0.22 -11.43 -19.46
CA ALA A 56 0.75 -12.16 -18.32
C ALA A 56 -0.05 -11.95 -17.02
N VAL A 57 -0.97 -10.98 -16.99
CA VAL A 57 -1.68 -10.62 -15.76
C VAL A 57 -2.90 -11.51 -15.56
N GLU A 58 -3.02 -12.11 -14.38
CA GLU A 58 -4.15 -12.95 -13.98
C GLU A 58 -5.24 -12.16 -13.27
N THR A 59 -4.86 -11.34 -12.29
CA THR A 59 -5.79 -10.53 -11.51
C THR A 59 -5.28 -9.12 -11.30
N VAL A 60 -6.21 -8.17 -11.22
CA VAL A 60 -5.94 -6.76 -10.94
C VAL A 60 -6.85 -6.28 -9.82
N GLU A 61 -6.29 -5.57 -8.84
CA GLU A 61 -7.02 -4.92 -7.77
C GLU A 61 -6.67 -3.43 -7.76
N ALA A 62 -7.68 -2.58 -7.90
CA ALA A 62 -7.52 -1.15 -7.71
C ALA A 62 -7.53 -0.84 -6.21
N ILE A 63 -6.50 -0.16 -5.71
CA ILE A 63 -6.40 0.25 -4.32
C ILE A 63 -6.79 1.71 -4.23
N ASP A 64 -7.86 2.02 -3.49
CA ASP A 64 -8.26 3.40 -3.30
C ASP A 64 -7.27 4.13 -2.36
N ARG A 65 -7.28 5.46 -2.41
CA ARG A 65 -6.33 6.28 -1.67
C ARG A 65 -6.45 6.17 -0.15
N PRO A 66 -7.67 6.13 0.44
CA PRO A 66 -7.81 5.86 1.87
C PRO A 66 -7.22 4.53 2.30
N MET A 67 -7.41 3.48 1.51
CA MET A 67 -6.82 2.15 1.77
C MET A 67 -5.29 2.19 1.72
N GLU A 68 -4.72 2.86 0.73
CA GLU A 68 -3.27 3.01 0.60
C GLU A 68 -2.67 3.77 1.79
N MET A 69 -3.33 4.82 2.26
CA MET A 69 -2.91 5.55 3.47
C MET A 69 -2.93 4.65 4.70
N ALA A 70 -4.00 3.87 4.90
CA ALA A 70 -4.13 2.95 6.02
C ALA A 70 -3.06 1.84 6.00
N GLU A 71 -2.81 1.24 4.84
CA GLU A 71 -1.73 0.26 4.67
C GLU A 71 -0.36 0.86 4.98
N THR A 72 -0.12 2.10 4.56
CA THR A 72 1.12 2.83 4.85
C THR A 72 1.30 3.04 6.35
N MET A 73 0.23 3.40 7.07
CA MET A 73 0.26 3.50 8.53
C MET A 73 0.59 2.17 9.19
N MET A 74 -0.09 1.11 8.78
CA MET A 74 0.12 -0.24 9.33
C MET A 74 1.57 -0.70 9.13
N MET A 75 2.12 -0.54 7.93
CA MET A 75 3.49 -0.97 7.63
C MET A 75 4.52 -0.12 8.35
N GLY A 76 4.34 1.20 8.38
CA GLY A 76 5.27 2.12 9.03
C GLY A 76 5.29 1.97 10.54
N LEU A 77 4.13 1.77 11.17
CA LEU A 77 4.04 1.59 12.62
C LEU A 77 4.66 0.26 13.10
N ARG A 78 4.81 -0.72 12.23
CA ARG A 78 5.54 -1.97 12.55
C ARG A 78 7.04 -1.78 12.62
N LEU A 79 7.56 -0.70 12.04
CA LEU A 79 8.98 -0.39 12.05
C LEU A 79 9.36 0.38 13.33
N ASP A 80 10.56 0.16 13.84
CA ASP A 80 11.08 0.90 15.00
C ASP A 80 11.24 2.39 14.71
N THR A 81 11.44 2.77 13.45
CA THR A 81 11.51 4.16 13.00
C THR A 81 10.16 4.85 13.00
N GLY A 82 9.06 4.09 12.92
CA GLY A 82 7.71 4.62 12.83
C GLY A 82 7.41 5.29 11.50
N ILE A 83 6.41 6.17 11.49
CA ILE A 83 6.02 6.96 10.32
C ILE A 83 6.48 8.40 10.51
N VAL A 84 7.27 8.88 9.57
CA VAL A 84 7.69 10.28 9.53
C VAL A 84 6.56 11.11 8.90
N GLU A 85 6.05 12.09 9.63
CA GLU A 85 4.90 12.91 9.20
C GLU A 85 5.17 13.65 7.89
N SER A 86 6.40 14.18 7.72
CA SER A 86 6.78 14.88 6.49
C SER A 86 6.80 13.95 5.26
N ASP A 87 7.21 12.70 5.43
CA ASP A 87 7.21 11.72 4.34
C ASP A 87 5.78 11.37 3.91
N PHE A 88 4.89 11.20 4.88
CA PHE A 88 3.48 10.97 4.59
C PHE A 88 2.85 12.16 3.85
N ALA A 89 3.10 13.38 4.32
CA ALA A 89 2.58 14.59 3.68
C ALA A 89 3.14 14.77 2.25
N ALA A 90 4.41 14.47 2.05
CA ALA A 90 5.04 14.53 0.72
C ALA A 90 4.43 13.51 -0.25
N ARG A 91 4.11 12.30 0.25
CA ARG A 91 3.54 11.23 -0.57
C ARG A 91 2.07 11.48 -0.93
N PHE A 92 1.25 11.89 0.05
CA PHE A 92 -0.20 11.97 -0.12
C PHE A 92 -0.74 13.40 -0.29
N GLY A 93 0.09 14.42 -0.10
CA GLY A 93 -0.34 15.82 -0.18
C GLY A 93 -1.23 16.26 0.98
N ARG A 94 -1.34 15.47 2.05
CA ARG A 94 -2.12 15.74 3.26
C ARG A 94 -1.34 15.32 4.49
N THR A 95 -1.51 16.05 5.58
CA THR A 95 -0.87 15.68 6.85
C THR A 95 -1.62 14.51 7.52
N LEU A 96 -0.93 13.81 8.41
CA LEU A 96 -1.55 12.75 9.22
C LEU A 96 -2.71 13.30 10.05
N SER A 97 -2.56 14.50 10.60
CA SER A 97 -3.60 15.15 11.40
C SER A 97 -4.85 15.49 10.58
N ASP A 98 -4.69 15.81 9.30
CA ASP A 98 -5.82 16.09 8.40
C ASP A 98 -6.61 14.84 8.04
N VAL A 99 -5.92 13.71 7.88
CA VAL A 99 -6.53 12.43 7.48
C VAL A 99 -7.12 11.70 8.67
N TYR A 100 -6.40 11.68 9.79
CA TYR A 100 -6.74 10.92 11.00
C TYR A 100 -7.02 11.84 12.19
N THR A 101 -7.91 12.81 11.98
CA THR A 101 -8.23 13.86 12.94
C THR A 101 -8.64 13.34 14.31
N ASP A 102 -9.41 12.25 14.35
CA ASP A 102 -9.92 11.66 15.60
C ASP A 102 -9.08 10.48 16.08
N VAL A 103 -8.53 9.70 15.14
CA VAL A 103 -7.79 8.46 15.43
C VAL A 103 -6.48 8.73 16.18
N LEU A 104 -5.69 9.71 15.71
CA LEU A 104 -4.39 10.00 16.33
C LEU A 104 -4.53 10.49 17.77
N PRO A 105 -5.39 11.49 18.08
CA PRO A 105 -5.59 11.91 19.48
C PRO A 105 -6.10 10.79 20.38
N GLU A 106 -7.01 9.96 19.90
CA GLU A 106 -7.53 8.81 20.64
C GLU A 106 -6.41 7.83 20.98
N LEU A 107 -5.60 7.44 20.01
CA LEU A 107 -4.49 6.51 20.23
C LEU A 107 -3.41 7.07 21.15
N HIS A 108 -3.13 8.37 21.07
CA HIS A 108 -2.23 9.05 22.02
C HIS A 108 -2.79 9.04 23.44
N GLN A 109 -4.08 9.33 23.60
CA GLN A 109 -4.74 9.33 24.90
C GLN A 109 -4.74 7.94 25.53
N LEU A 110 -4.90 6.89 24.74
CA LEU A 110 -4.83 5.50 25.18
C LEU A 110 -3.39 5.03 25.47
N GLY A 111 -2.39 5.83 25.15
CA GLY A 111 -0.98 5.47 25.32
C GLY A 111 -0.48 4.39 24.37
N LEU A 112 -1.11 4.23 23.22
CA LEU A 112 -0.76 3.19 22.24
C LEU A 112 0.23 3.68 21.19
N ILE A 113 0.26 4.98 20.93
CA ILE A 113 1.24 5.62 20.03
C ILE A 113 1.92 6.79 20.73
N GLU A 114 3.11 7.14 20.24
CA GLU A 114 3.85 8.31 20.67
C GLU A 114 4.42 9.04 19.46
N THR A 115 4.58 10.37 19.59
CA THR A 115 5.26 11.19 18.59
C THR A 115 6.64 11.57 19.12
N LYS A 116 7.69 11.21 18.37
CA LYS A 116 9.07 11.49 18.74
C LYS A 116 9.87 11.92 17.51
N ALA A 117 10.50 13.09 17.59
CA ALA A 117 11.32 13.64 16.50
C ALA A 117 10.59 13.69 15.14
N GLY A 118 9.32 14.08 15.12
CA GLY A 118 8.51 14.17 13.91
C GLY A 118 8.03 12.83 13.33
N ALA A 119 8.21 11.74 14.07
CA ALA A 119 7.74 10.41 13.69
C ALA A 119 6.74 9.87 14.71
N ILE A 120 5.69 9.22 14.21
CA ILE A 120 4.71 8.51 15.03
C ILE A 120 5.12 7.05 15.15
N LYS A 121 5.18 6.55 16.37
CA LYS A 121 5.60 5.19 16.71
C LYS A 121 4.60 4.51 17.62
N LEU A 122 4.58 3.18 17.60
CA LEU A 122 3.91 2.41 18.64
C LEU A 122 4.70 2.49 19.96
N THR A 123 3.97 2.65 21.05
CA THR A 123 4.52 2.42 22.40
C THR A 123 4.66 0.91 22.63
N ASP A 124 5.30 0.50 23.73
CA ASP A 124 5.35 -0.93 24.09
C ASP A 124 3.95 -1.52 24.26
N GLN A 125 3.04 -0.77 24.86
CA GLN A 125 1.63 -1.16 24.99
C GLN A 125 0.96 -1.22 23.62
N GLY A 126 1.24 -0.27 22.71
CA GLY A 126 0.72 -0.26 21.37
C GLY A 126 1.19 -1.46 20.55
N ARG A 127 2.40 -1.94 20.76
CA ARG A 127 2.93 -3.16 20.11
C ARG A 127 2.16 -4.42 20.53
N LEU A 128 1.77 -4.51 21.81
CA LEU A 128 0.96 -5.61 22.30
C LEU A 128 -0.45 -5.62 21.70
N LEU A 129 -0.98 -4.44 21.37
CA LEU A 129 -2.32 -4.23 20.83
C LEU A 129 -2.26 -3.79 19.33
N GLY A 130 -1.23 -4.22 18.61
CA GLY A 130 -0.99 -3.78 17.24
C GLY A 130 -2.18 -3.91 16.31
N ASN A 131 -2.87 -5.04 16.32
CA ASN A 131 -4.06 -5.26 15.48
C ASN A 131 -5.18 -4.27 15.80
N GLU A 132 -5.40 -3.96 17.06
CA GLU A 132 -6.37 -2.95 17.52
C GLU A 132 -5.99 -1.56 17.00
N VAL A 133 -4.73 -1.18 17.11
CA VAL A 133 -4.22 0.09 16.59
C VAL A 133 -4.40 0.16 15.08
N PHE A 134 -3.99 -0.87 14.34
CA PHE A 134 -4.05 -0.89 12.88
C PHE A 134 -5.48 -0.81 12.36
N SER A 135 -6.43 -1.47 13.01
CA SER A 135 -7.85 -1.45 12.62
C SER A 135 -8.43 -0.04 12.62
N ARG A 136 -7.96 0.83 13.51
CA ARG A 136 -8.43 2.22 13.60
C ARG A 136 -8.11 3.05 12.36
N PHE A 137 -7.03 2.72 11.66
CA PHE A 137 -6.65 3.43 10.43
C PHE A 137 -7.46 2.97 9.22
N PHE A 138 -7.96 1.75 9.22
CA PHE A 138 -8.78 1.22 8.13
C PHE A 138 -10.24 1.69 8.19
N ASP A 139 -10.71 2.07 9.37
CA ASP A 139 -12.06 2.61 9.58
C ASP A 139 -11.98 3.90 10.42
N PRO A 140 -11.40 4.97 9.88
CA PRO A 140 -11.32 6.24 10.58
C PRO A 140 -12.70 6.89 10.64
N LYS A 141 -13.14 7.20 11.84
CA LYS A 141 -14.41 7.91 12.07
C LYS A 141 -14.19 9.41 12.11
#